data_c8f16a8f47b87cf965ac4dfcb8f19c80
#
_entry.id   c8f16a8f47b87cf965ac4dfcb8f19c80
#
_cell.length_a   1.000
_cell.length_b   1.000
_cell.length_c   1.000
_cell.angle_alpha   90.00
_cell.angle_beta   90.00
_cell.angle_gamma   90.00
#
_symmetry.space_group_name_H-M   'P 1'
#
loop_
_entity.id
_entity.type
_entity.pdbx_description
1 polymer ?
#
loop_
_entity_poly.entity_id
_entity_poly.type
_entity_poly.pdbx_seq_one_letter_code
_entity_poly.pdbx_strand_id
1 'polypeptide(L)'
;MAPVTAPGMKTVVVTGANRGLGLELARAYIDDAFEGIEDDGEPRWRVIAVARKHTDVTHGHAHVRTRGIDVSEPDASNALGIVLAQYAPVDVLINNAAVCIGRECAVGNVDYGAWTRSFETNVMGAMRVLEAALPHLARDAVVVNVSGRMGSIGRVMAGLGASSATTQDVVYRTTKAALNMMTVCAAAEFKAKDETRDVKVVAVDPGWMNTDMGSRGAR
;
A
#
# COMPACT_ATOMS: atom_id res chain seq x y z
N MET A 1 0.56 -28.04 -0.22
CA MET A 1 1.95 -27.98 -0.69
C MET A 1 2.68 -27.00 0.20
N ALA A 2 3.83 -27.36 0.72
CA ALA A 2 4.68 -26.42 1.46
C ALA A 2 5.09 -25.27 0.54
N PRO A 3 5.20 -24.04 1.05
CA PRO A 3 5.69 -22.92 0.25
C PRO A 3 7.12 -23.23 -0.21
N VAL A 4 7.38 -23.07 -1.50
CA VAL A 4 8.74 -23.15 -2.04
C VAL A 4 9.49 -21.92 -1.52
N THR A 5 10.37 -22.11 -0.56
CA THR A 5 11.30 -21.09 -0.07
C THR A 5 12.66 -21.40 -0.67
N ALA A 6 12.99 -20.77 -1.79
CA ALA A 6 14.37 -20.77 -2.27
C ALA A 6 15.24 -19.95 -1.30
N PRO A 7 16.44 -20.42 -0.94
CA PRO A 7 17.35 -19.64 -0.12
C PRO A 7 17.66 -18.29 -0.80
N GLY A 8 17.45 -17.19 -0.10
CA GLY A 8 17.74 -15.84 -0.64
C GLY A 8 16.58 -15.12 -1.31
N MET A 9 15.44 -15.77 -1.55
CA MET A 9 14.27 -15.11 -2.14
C MET A 9 13.65 -14.11 -1.16
N LYS A 10 13.50 -12.87 -1.58
CA LYS A 10 12.83 -11.79 -0.83
C LYS A 10 11.33 -11.79 -1.07
N THR A 11 10.56 -11.30 -0.10
CA THR A 11 9.09 -11.23 -0.22
C THR A 11 8.63 -9.76 -0.23
N VAL A 12 7.86 -9.39 -1.25
CA VAL A 12 7.15 -8.11 -1.31
C VAL A 12 5.64 -8.33 -1.24
N VAL A 13 4.98 -7.50 -0.46
CA VAL A 13 3.51 -7.46 -0.34
C VAL A 13 3.02 -6.14 -0.94
N VAL A 14 2.09 -6.20 -1.91
CA VAL A 14 1.50 -5.01 -2.53
C VAL A 14 -0.01 -5.06 -2.36
N THR A 15 -0.61 -4.07 -1.70
CA THR A 15 -2.06 -3.95 -1.57
C THR A 15 -2.67 -3.11 -2.70
N GLY A 16 -3.91 -3.43 -3.10
CA GLY A 16 -4.54 -2.78 -4.25
C GLY A 16 -3.89 -3.12 -5.58
N ALA A 17 -3.33 -4.32 -5.69
CA ALA A 17 -2.50 -4.78 -6.82
C ALA A 17 -3.29 -5.18 -8.08
N ASN A 18 -4.61 -4.98 -8.12
CA ASN A 18 -5.45 -5.41 -9.25
C ASN A 18 -5.56 -4.39 -10.38
N ARG A 19 -5.07 -3.17 -10.21
CA ARG A 19 -5.09 -2.09 -11.22
C ARG A 19 -4.14 -0.95 -10.86
N GLY A 20 -3.93 -0.05 -11.84
CA GLY A 20 -3.19 1.20 -11.67
C GLY A 20 -1.81 0.99 -11.06
N LEU A 21 -1.38 1.90 -10.19
CA LEU A 21 -0.04 1.88 -9.60
C LEU A 21 0.30 0.55 -8.90
N GLY A 22 -0.65 -0.02 -8.13
CA GLY A 22 -0.40 -1.27 -7.40
C GLY A 22 -0.14 -2.46 -8.34
N LEU A 23 -0.83 -2.51 -9.47
CA LEU A 23 -0.59 -3.53 -10.50
C LEU A 23 0.80 -3.36 -11.13
N GLU A 24 1.17 -2.13 -11.50
CA GLU A 24 2.47 -1.87 -12.12
C GLU A 24 3.64 -2.10 -11.13
N LEU A 25 3.45 -1.78 -9.85
CA LEU A 25 4.43 -2.13 -8.82
C LEU A 25 4.58 -3.65 -8.67
N ALA A 26 3.47 -4.39 -8.63
CA ALA A 26 3.53 -5.84 -8.57
C ALA A 26 4.23 -6.44 -9.79
N ARG A 27 3.95 -5.92 -10.99
CA ARG A 27 4.61 -6.33 -12.24
C ARG A 27 6.11 -6.02 -12.23
N ALA A 28 6.50 -4.81 -11.81
CA ALA A 28 7.90 -4.43 -11.73
C ALA A 28 8.73 -5.37 -10.84
N TYR A 29 8.16 -5.81 -9.70
CA TYR A 29 8.83 -6.81 -8.86
C TYR A 29 8.83 -8.22 -9.48
N ILE A 30 7.82 -8.57 -10.27
CA ILE A 30 7.82 -9.82 -11.04
C ILE A 30 8.91 -9.76 -12.10
N ASP A 31 8.98 -8.68 -12.87
CA ASP A 31 9.96 -8.50 -13.94
C ASP A 31 11.39 -8.48 -13.38
N ASP A 32 11.66 -7.74 -12.28
CA ASP A 32 12.96 -7.75 -11.58
C ASP A 32 13.33 -9.15 -11.05
N ALA A 33 12.34 -9.95 -10.67
CA ALA A 33 12.58 -11.33 -10.26
C ALA A 33 13.15 -12.21 -11.39
N PHE A 34 12.83 -11.86 -12.65
CA PHE A 34 13.27 -12.63 -13.84
C PHE A 34 14.48 -12.02 -14.54
N GLU A 35 14.69 -10.69 -14.47
CA GLU A 35 15.87 -10.04 -15.04
C GLU A 35 17.16 -10.30 -14.23
N GLY A 36 17.03 -10.59 -12.94
CA GLY A 36 18.14 -10.86 -12.02
C GLY A 36 18.41 -12.35 -11.77
N ILE A 37 17.99 -13.25 -12.68
CA ILE A 37 18.31 -14.68 -12.56
C ILE A 37 19.81 -14.85 -12.74
N GLU A 38 20.54 -14.95 -11.63
CA GLU A 38 21.88 -15.48 -11.63
C GLU A 38 21.83 -16.98 -11.97
N ASP A 39 22.98 -17.61 -12.26
CA ASP A 39 23.15 -18.97 -12.81
C ASP A 39 22.35 -20.12 -12.14
N ASP A 40 21.64 -19.87 -11.00
CA ASP A 40 20.85 -20.87 -10.27
C ASP A 40 19.37 -20.96 -10.70
N GLY A 41 18.89 -20.03 -11.51
CA GLY A 41 17.53 -20.07 -12.09
C GLY A 41 16.39 -19.72 -11.12
N GLU A 42 16.70 -19.28 -9.90
CA GLU A 42 15.68 -18.95 -8.89
C GLU A 42 15.31 -17.46 -8.90
N PRO A 43 14.01 -17.11 -8.79
CA PRO A 43 13.57 -15.73 -8.84
C PRO A 43 13.97 -14.98 -7.56
N ARG A 44 14.40 -13.73 -7.73
CA ARG A 44 14.83 -12.85 -6.64
C ARG A 44 13.69 -12.46 -5.69
N TRP A 45 12.47 -12.29 -6.21
CA TRP A 45 11.32 -11.81 -5.46
C TRP A 45 10.14 -12.77 -5.48
N ARG A 46 9.51 -12.93 -4.35
CA ARG A 46 8.15 -13.44 -4.21
C ARG A 46 7.21 -12.26 -4.06
N VAL A 47 6.22 -12.15 -4.93
CA VAL A 47 5.23 -11.07 -4.89
C VAL A 47 3.92 -11.59 -4.31
N ILE A 48 3.43 -10.97 -3.25
CA ILE A 48 2.11 -11.20 -2.67
C ILE A 48 1.21 -10.03 -3.06
N ALA A 49 0.45 -10.20 -4.13
CA ALA A 49 -0.47 -9.20 -4.64
C ALA A 49 -1.82 -9.33 -3.91
N VAL A 50 -2.21 -8.30 -3.17
CA VAL A 50 -3.44 -8.27 -2.36
C VAL A 50 -4.46 -7.35 -3.01
N ALA A 51 -5.68 -7.87 -3.25
CA ALA A 51 -6.80 -7.11 -3.80
C ALA A 51 -8.13 -7.70 -3.32
N ARG A 52 -9.18 -6.87 -3.32
CA ARG A 52 -10.55 -7.26 -2.94
C ARG A 52 -11.11 -8.41 -3.77
N LYS A 53 -10.88 -8.35 -5.08
CA LYS A 53 -11.23 -9.42 -6.01
C LYS A 53 -9.98 -10.18 -6.35
N HIS A 54 -10.11 -11.50 -6.43
CA HIS A 54 -9.02 -12.32 -6.93
C HIS A 54 -8.70 -11.86 -8.36
N THR A 55 -7.47 -11.48 -8.59
CA THR A 55 -6.99 -11.04 -9.89
C THR A 55 -5.71 -11.80 -10.16
N ASP A 56 -5.65 -12.45 -11.29
CA ASP A 56 -4.40 -13.06 -11.73
C ASP A 56 -3.49 -11.96 -12.32
N VAL A 57 -2.62 -11.43 -11.48
CA VAL A 57 -1.59 -10.47 -11.91
C VAL A 57 -0.35 -11.19 -12.45
N THR A 58 -0.38 -12.52 -12.42
CA THR A 58 0.82 -13.35 -12.54
C THR A 58 1.10 -13.83 -13.96
N HIS A 59 0.11 -13.75 -14.84
CA HIS A 59 0.22 -14.40 -16.15
C HIS A 59 0.83 -15.83 -16.09
N GLY A 60 0.53 -16.57 -15.01
CA GLY A 60 1.03 -17.92 -14.80
C GLY A 60 2.34 -18.05 -13.99
N HIS A 61 2.91 -16.98 -13.49
CA HIS A 61 4.14 -17.05 -12.69
C HIS A 61 3.91 -17.62 -11.29
N ALA A 62 4.61 -18.68 -10.93
CA ALA A 62 4.40 -19.48 -9.71
C ALA A 62 4.71 -18.74 -8.41
N HIS A 63 5.50 -17.65 -8.46
CA HIS A 63 5.95 -16.91 -7.29
C HIS A 63 5.01 -15.82 -6.84
N VAL A 64 3.98 -15.51 -7.61
CA VAL A 64 2.99 -14.48 -7.29
C VAL A 64 1.77 -15.13 -6.66
N ARG A 65 1.29 -14.55 -5.57
CA ARG A 65 0.07 -14.98 -4.87
C ARG A 65 -0.91 -13.83 -4.80
N THR A 66 -2.06 -14.02 -5.39
CA THR A 66 -3.20 -13.10 -5.26
C THR A 66 -4.15 -13.60 -4.18
N ARG A 67 -4.65 -12.68 -3.38
CA ARG A 67 -5.62 -12.99 -2.31
C ARG A 67 -6.77 -12.00 -2.35
N GLY A 68 -8.00 -12.52 -2.30
CA GLY A 68 -9.23 -11.71 -2.25
C GLY A 68 -9.46 -11.14 -0.86
N ILE A 69 -8.62 -10.19 -0.44
CA ILE A 69 -8.73 -9.54 0.87
C ILE A 69 -9.11 -8.09 0.65
N ASP A 70 -10.20 -7.65 1.28
CA ASP A 70 -10.56 -6.23 1.37
C ASP A 70 -9.95 -5.65 2.65
N VAL A 71 -8.98 -4.75 2.49
CA VAL A 71 -8.29 -4.12 3.62
C VAL A 71 -9.20 -3.23 4.46
N SER A 72 -10.38 -2.83 3.95
CA SER A 72 -11.36 -2.06 4.70
C SER A 72 -12.17 -2.90 5.70
N GLU A 73 -12.18 -4.22 5.53
CA GLU A 73 -12.91 -5.11 6.42
C GLU A 73 -12.19 -5.30 7.77
N PRO A 74 -12.94 -5.38 8.89
CA PRO A 74 -12.34 -5.55 10.22
C PRO A 74 -11.44 -6.78 10.36
N ASP A 75 -11.75 -7.88 9.68
CA ASP A 75 -10.99 -9.14 9.72
C ASP A 75 -9.78 -9.18 8.76
N ALA A 76 -9.51 -8.10 8.03
CA ALA A 76 -8.44 -8.07 7.03
C ALA A 76 -7.06 -8.38 7.63
N SER A 77 -6.79 -7.91 8.85
CA SER A 77 -5.53 -8.17 9.56
C SER A 77 -5.32 -9.65 9.79
N ASN A 78 -6.34 -10.35 10.32
CA ASN A 78 -6.29 -11.79 10.57
C ASN A 78 -6.15 -12.59 9.26
N ALA A 79 -7.00 -12.30 8.28
CA ALA A 79 -6.97 -12.97 6.98
C ALA A 79 -5.61 -12.85 6.27
N LEU A 80 -5.02 -11.64 6.30
CA LEU A 80 -3.71 -11.40 5.71
C LEU A 80 -2.58 -12.05 6.54
N GLY A 81 -2.65 -12.00 7.87
CA GLY A 81 -1.66 -12.61 8.76
C GLY A 81 -1.50 -14.12 8.50
N ILE A 82 -2.61 -14.85 8.30
CA ILE A 82 -2.59 -16.26 7.93
C ILE A 82 -1.85 -16.50 6.61
N VAL A 83 -2.01 -15.59 5.65
CA VAL A 83 -1.28 -15.68 4.38
C VAL A 83 0.21 -15.42 4.59
N LEU A 84 0.56 -14.34 5.30
CA LEU A 84 1.95 -13.90 5.48
C LEU A 84 2.77 -14.91 6.28
N ALA A 85 2.17 -15.57 7.26
CA ALA A 85 2.82 -16.64 8.02
C ALA A 85 3.40 -17.77 7.15
N GLN A 86 2.85 -17.97 5.95
CA GLN A 86 3.32 -19.00 5.01
C GLN A 86 4.53 -18.53 4.18
N TYR A 87 4.80 -17.22 4.14
CA TYR A 87 5.77 -16.61 3.23
C TYR A 87 6.73 -15.64 3.92
N ALA A 88 6.79 -15.69 5.26
CA ALA A 88 7.76 -14.92 6.03
C ALA A 88 9.21 -15.30 5.67
N PRO A 89 10.16 -14.38 5.81
CA PRO A 89 9.96 -12.99 6.18
C PRO A 89 9.42 -12.11 5.04
N VAL A 90 8.81 -10.97 5.39
CA VAL A 90 8.37 -9.92 4.46
C VAL A 90 9.44 -8.83 4.45
N ASP A 91 10.09 -8.63 3.31
CA ASP A 91 11.15 -7.64 3.15
C ASP A 91 10.60 -6.26 2.77
N VAL A 92 9.52 -6.25 1.96
CA VAL A 92 8.89 -5.00 1.53
C VAL A 92 7.38 -5.11 1.67
N LEU A 93 6.77 -4.14 2.36
CA LEU A 93 5.32 -3.97 2.45
C LEU A 93 4.92 -2.66 1.77
N ILE A 94 4.07 -2.73 0.75
CA ILE A 94 3.56 -1.56 0.03
C ILE A 94 2.06 -1.42 0.28
N ASN A 95 1.68 -0.51 1.17
CA ASN A 95 0.33 -0.05 1.41
C ASN A 95 -0.08 0.92 0.30
N ASN A 96 -0.62 0.37 -0.80
CA ASN A 96 -1.07 1.14 -1.95
C ASN A 96 -2.59 1.18 -2.09
N ALA A 97 -3.33 0.21 -1.51
CA ALA A 97 -4.79 0.19 -1.58
C ALA A 97 -5.40 1.50 -1.10
N ALA A 98 -6.16 2.17 -1.95
CA ALA A 98 -6.81 3.43 -1.63
C ALA A 98 -8.08 3.64 -2.48
N VAL A 99 -8.97 4.47 -1.97
CA VAL A 99 -10.14 4.99 -2.68
C VAL A 99 -10.12 6.52 -2.63
N CYS A 100 -10.63 7.14 -3.69
CA CYS A 100 -10.87 8.57 -3.78
C CYS A 100 -12.34 8.77 -4.16
N ILE A 101 -13.20 8.80 -3.15
CA ILE A 101 -14.66 8.99 -3.26
C ILE A 101 -15.06 10.28 -2.55
N GLY A 102 -16.22 10.87 -2.90
CA GLY A 102 -16.64 12.14 -2.35
C GLY A 102 -15.74 13.30 -2.80
N ARG A 103 -15.29 13.30 -4.05
CA ARG A 103 -14.43 14.36 -4.61
C ARG A 103 -15.05 15.74 -4.59
N GLU A 104 -16.38 15.80 -4.69
CA GLU A 104 -17.20 17.00 -4.61
C GLU A 104 -17.41 17.50 -3.18
N CYS A 105 -17.00 16.70 -2.18
CA CYS A 105 -17.15 17.08 -0.77
C CYS A 105 -16.31 18.33 -0.45
N ALA A 106 -16.99 19.32 0.12
CA ALA A 106 -16.41 20.57 0.61
C ALA A 106 -17.07 20.93 1.95
N VAL A 107 -16.54 21.92 2.65
CA VAL A 107 -17.14 22.44 3.87
C VAL A 107 -18.57 22.92 3.55
N GLY A 108 -19.55 22.41 4.29
CA GLY A 108 -20.97 22.68 4.06
C GLY A 108 -21.67 21.70 3.11
N ASN A 109 -20.93 20.82 2.42
CA ASN A 109 -21.51 19.77 1.56
C ASN A 109 -20.65 18.48 1.67
N VAL A 110 -20.80 17.77 2.78
CA VAL A 110 -20.00 16.58 3.10
C VAL A 110 -20.85 15.32 3.06
N ASP A 111 -20.44 14.33 2.27
CA ASP A 111 -20.92 12.94 2.40
C ASP A 111 -20.12 12.21 3.48
N TYR A 112 -20.68 12.09 4.67
CA TYR A 112 -20.05 11.36 5.79
C TYR A 112 -19.91 9.86 5.51
N GLY A 113 -20.74 9.27 4.68
CA GLY A 113 -20.60 7.89 4.23
C GLY A 113 -19.36 7.71 3.34
N ALA A 114 -19.10 8.62 2.43
CA ALA A 114 -17.86 8.64 1.65
C ALA A 114 -16.63 8.86 2.54
N TRP A 115 -16.77 9.71 3.57
CA TRP A 115 -15.71 9.95 4.56
C TRP A 115 -15.34 8.67 5.30
N THR A 116 -16.32 7.99 5.90
CA THR A 116 -16.11 6.73 6.63
C THR A 116 -15.44 5.69 5.75
N ARG A 117 -15.98 5.41 4.56
CA ARG A 117 -15.39 4.42 3.62
C ARG A 117 -13.96 4.78 3.19
N SER A 118 -13.67 6.08 3.06
CA SER A 118 -12.32 6.53 2.71
C SER A 118 -11.33 6.30 3.84
N PHE A 119 -11.71 6.58 5.09
CA PHE A 119 -10.88 6.30 6.25
C PHE A 119 -10.69 4.80 6.48
N GLU A 120 -11.76 4.00 6.35
CA GLU A 120 -11.68 2.54 6.46
C GLU A 120 -10.65 1.94 5.50
N THR A 121 -10.62 2.42 4.26
CA THR A 121 -9.68 1.89 3.27
C THR A 121 -8.29 2.52 3.39
N ASN A 122 -8.21 3.86 3.38
CA ASN A 122 -6.95 4.59 3.16
C ASN A 122 -6.09 4.68 4.42
N VAL A 123 -6.68 4.59 5.61
CA VAL A 123 -6.01 4.76 6.90
C VAL A 123 -6.07 3.47 7.71
N MET A 124 -7.26 3.05 8.12
CA MET A 124 -7.42 1.85 8.94
C MET A 124 -7.01 0.58 8.18
N GLY A 125 -7.29 0.52 6.88
CA GLY A 125 -6.83 -0.57 6.03
C GLY A 125 -5.31 -0.69 5.98
N ALA A 126 -4.61 0.43 5.84
CA ALA A 126 -3.15 0.45 5.86
C ALA A 126 -2.59 0.02 7.23
N MET A 127 -3.25 0.40 8.34
CA MET A 127 -2.87 -0.03 9.68
C MET A 127 -3.10 -1.54 9.86
N ARG A 128 -4.28 -2.06 9.48
CA ARG A 128 -4.59 -3.51 9.56
C ARG A 128 -3.56 -4.36 8.79
N VAL A 129 -3.14 -3.87 7.63
CA VAL A 129 -2.10 -4.54 6.82
C VAL A 129 -0.75 -4.50 7.52
N LEU A 130 -0.39 -3.38 8.15
CA LEU A 130 0.84 -3.28 8.94
C LEU A 130 0.82 -4.20 10.16
N GLU A 131 -0.30 -4.25 10.90
CA GLU A 131 -0.49 -5.16 12.03
C GLU A 131 -0.38 -6.63 11.60
N ALA A 132 -0.99 -6.99 10.47
CA ALA A 132 -0.87 -8.33 9.92
C ALA A 132 0.57 -8.70 9.54
N ALA A 133 1.33 -7.74 9.03
CA ALA A 133 2.70 -7.96 8.59
C ALA A 133 3.72 -7.92 9.74
N LEU A 134 3.45 -7.21 10.81
CA LEU A 134 4.38 -6.94 11.91
C LEU A 134 5.11 -8.20 12.44
N PRO A 135 4.42 -9.32 12.75
CA PRO A 135 5.10 -10.54 13.24
C PRO A 135 5.94 -11.23 12.16
N HIS A 136 5.83 -10.81 10.92
CA HIS A 136 6.41 -11.45 9.73
C HIS A 136 7.43 -10.57 9.01
N LEU A 137 7.66 -9.34 9.48
CA LEU A 137 8.63 -8.43 8.86
C LEU A 137 10.06 -8.96 8.98
N ALA A 138 10.83 -8.82 7.91
CA ALA A 138 12.29 -8.97 7.99
C ALA A 138 12.87 -7.88 8.92
N ARG A 139 14.03 -8.14 9.51
CA ARG A 139 14.66 -7.23 10.46
C ARG A 139 14.93 -5.83 9.89
N ASP A 140 15.26 -5.76 8.61
CA ASP A 140 15.58 -4.54 7.85
C ASP A 140 14.48 -4.20 6.81
N ALA A 141 13.26 -4.68 7.04
CA ALA A 141 12.13 -4.49 6.14
C ALA A 141 11.84 -3.01 5.85
N VAL A 142 11.22 -2.77 4.69
CA VAL A 142 10.75 -1.45 4.29
C VAL A 142 9.23 -1.47 4.17
N VAL A 143 8.57 -0.61 4.95
CA VAL A 143 7.13 -0.36 4.88
C VAL A 143 6.90 0.95 4.15
N VAL A 144 6.23 0.88 3.00
CA VAL A 144 5.91 2.03 2.15
C VAL A 144 4.41 2.30 2.19
N ASN A 145 4.02 3.46 2.67
CA ASN A 145 2.64 3.95 2.59
C ASN A 145 2.51 4.90 1.40
N VAL A 146 1.75 4.50 0.37
CA VAL A 146 1.48 5.34 -0.80
C VAL A 146 0.50 6.44 -0.41
N SER A 147 1.05 7.63 -0.16
CA SER A 147 0.33 8.83 0.24
C SER A 147 0.07 9.74 -0.98
N GLY A 148 0.46 10.99 -0.90
CA GLY A 148 0.35 11.99 -1.97
C GLY A 148 0.45 13.41 -1.44
N ARG A 149 0.82 14.33 -2.33
CA ARG A 149 0.91 15.78 -2.04
C ARG A 149 -0.38 16.39 -1.52
N MET A 150 -1.54 15.76 -1.79
CA MET A 150 -2.84 16.20 -1.32
C MET A 150 -2.97 16.08 0.22
N GLY A 151 -2.21 15.20 0.87
CA GLY A 151 -2.11 15.09 2.32
C GLY A 151 -1.14 16.06 2.98
N SER A 152 -0.50 16.94 2.25
CA SER A 152 0.44 17.91 2.81
C SER A 152 -0.27 19.20 3.24
N ILE A 153 -0.35 19.43 4.56
CA ILE A 153 -0.94 20.64 5.15
C ILE A 153 -0.19 21.90 4.66
N GLY A 154 1.14 21.89 4.69
CA GLY A 154 1.95 23.02 4.27
C GLY A 154 1.74 23.40 2.79
N ARG A 155 1.58 22.41 1.89
CA ARG A 155 1.30 22.68 0.47
C ARG A 155 -0.10 23.28 0.26
N VAL A 156 -1.09 22.81 1.01
CA VAL A 156 -2.44 23.37 0.95
C VAL A 156 -2.44 24.83 1.42
N MET A 157 -1.77 25.14 2.54
CA MET A 157 -1.64 26.51 3.06
C MET A 157 -0.88 27.43 2.11
N ALA A 158 0.15 26.93 1.42
CA ALA A 158 0.92 27.69 0.44
C ALA A 158 0.19 27.90 -0.90
N GLY A 159 -1.02 27.40 -1.05
CA GLY A 159 -1.75 27.43 -2.32
C GLY A 159 -1.13 26.56 -3.42
N LEU A 160 -0.12 25.75 -3.08
CA LEU A 160 0.59 24.90 -4.02
C LEU A 160 -0.26 23.67 -4.36
N GLY A 161 -0.85 23.68 -5.49
CA GLY A 161 -1.83 22.67 -5.93
C GLY A 161 -3.24 23.24 -6.03
N ALA A 162 -3.35 24.57 -5.96
CA ALA A 162 -4.57 25.30 -6.14
C ALA A 162 -4.81 25.60 -7.63
N SER A 163 -5.40 24.68 -8.35
CA SER A 163 -6.42 25.07 -9.30
C SER A 163 -7.71 25.40 -8.50
N SER A 164 -8.73 25.97 -9.10
CA SER A 164 -10.02 26.27 -8.45
C SER A 164 -10.70 25.04 -7.78
N ALA A 165 -10.13 23.85 -7.95
CA ALA A 165 -10.49 22.58 -7.31
C ALA A 165 -9.83 22.32 -5.94
N THR A 166 -9.04 23.26 -5.39
CA THR A 166 -8.27 23.02 -4.15
C THR A 166 -9.07 23.03 -2.88
N THR A 167 -10.29 23.51 -2.93
CA THR A 167 -11.24 23.42 -1.81
C THR A 167 -12.05 22.12 -1.81
N GLN A 168 -11.98 21.36 -2.90
CA GLN A 168 -12.62 20.07 -3.06
C GLN A 168 -11.71 18.94 -2.58
N ASP A 169 -12.22 17.73 -2.54
CA ASP A 169 -11.51 16.54 -2.06
C ASP A 169 -11.11 16.58 -0.57
N VAL A 170 -11.85 17.31 0.27
CA VAL A 170 -11.54 17.40 1.71
C VAL A 170 -11.45 15.99 2.34
N VAL A 171 -12.29 15.06 1.91
CA VAL A 171 -12.30 13.67 2.38
C VAL A 171 -10.96 12.98 2.05
N TYR A 172 -10.54 13.00 0.79
CA TYR A 172 -9.30 12.33 0.39
C TYR A 172 -8.06 12.99 1.00
N ARG A 173 -8.02 14.31 1.04
CA ARG A 173 -6.91 15.08 1.65
C ARG A 173 -6.72 14.72 3.12
N THR A 174 -7.80 14.66 3.88
CA THR A 174 -7.74 14.29 5.31
C THR A 174 -7.28 12.87 5.51
N THR A 175 -7.68 11.90 4.67
CA THR A 175 -7.17 10.53 4.77
C THR A 175 -5.66 10.46 4.50
N LYS A 176 -5.16 11.21 3.52
CA LYS A 176 -3.73 11.20 3.21
C LYS A 176 -2.88 11.94 4.28
N ALA A 177 -3.42 12.99 4.90
CA ALA A 177 -2.80 13.62 6.05
C ALA A 177 -2.77 12.67 7.27
N ALA A 178 -3.86 11.96 7.53
CA ALA A 178 -3.93 10.94 8.58
C ALA A 178 -2.94 9.79 8.31
N LEU A 179 -2.84 9.30 7.08
CA LEU A 179 -1.86 8.29 6.68
C LEU A 179 -0.41 8.77 6.88
N ASN A 180 -0.11 10.03 6.58
CA ASN A 180 1.21 10.61 6.85
C ASN A 180 1.51 10.61 8.35
N MET A 181 0.57 11.01 9.20
CA MET A 181 0.74 10.98 10.66
C MET A 181 0.92 9.55 11.17
N MET A 182 0.09 8.60 10.71
CA MET A 182 0.21 7.19 11.05
C MET A 182 1.61 6.65 10.69
N THR A 183 2.14 7.03 9.54
CA THR A 183 3.49 6.63 9.09
C THR A 183 4.56 7.12 10.04
N VAL A 184 4.49 8.39 10.45
CA VAL A 184 5.46 8.99 11.39
C VAL A 184 5.37 8.33 12.77
N CYS A 185 4.16 8.07 13.28
CA CYS A 185 3.95 7.38 14.54
C CYS A 185 4.54 5.96 14.51
N ALA A 186 4.24 5.19 13.45
CA ALA A 186 4.79 3.84 13.30
C ALA A 186 6.32 3.85 13.19
N ALA A 187 6.90 4.78 12.43
CA ALA A 187 8.36 4.90 12.32
C ALA A 187 9.02 5.22 13.67
N ALA A 188 8.41 6.12 14.46
CA ALA A 188 8.91 6.47 15.78
C ALA A 188 8.81 5.29 16.77
N GLU A 189 7.69 4.59 16.76
CA GLU A 189 7.47 3.42 17.61
C GLU A 189 8.45 2.28 17.26
N PHE A 190 8.65 2.00 15.97
CA PHE A 190 9.55 0.94 15.53
C PHE A 190 11.00 1.24 15.89
N LYS A 191 11.42 2.50 15.75
CA LYS A 191 12.76 2.93 16.15
C LYS A 191 13.01 2.80 17.65
N ALA A 192 11.99 2.84 18.48
CA ALA A 192 12.10 2.73 19.93
C ALA A 192 12.21 1.27 20.43
N LYS A 193 11.94 0.29 19.58
CA LYS A 193 11.91 -1.14 19.92
C LYS A 193 13.07 -1.88 19.23
N ASP A 194 13.81 -2.69 19.98
CA ASP A 194 14.98 -3.40 19.44
C ASP A 194 14.65 -4.36 18.30
N GLU A 195 13.47 -4.99 18.35
CA GLU A 195 13.02 -5.97 17.34
C GLU A 195 12.71 -5.33 16.00
N THR A 196 12.30 -4.06 15.99
CA THR A 196 11.86 -3.33 14.77
C THR A 196 12.73 -2.12 14.44
N ARG A 197 13.81 -1.88 15.18
CA ARG A 197 14.66 -0.68 15.04
C ARG A 197 15.16 -0.42 13.62
N ASP A 198 15.48 -1.47 12.90
CA ASP A 198 16.07 -1.40 11.56
C ASP A 198 14.98 -1.35 10.47
N VAL A 199 13.71 -1.58 10.82
CA VAL A 199 12.57 -1.46 9.89
C VAL A 199 12.34 0.01 9.54
N LYS A 200 12.25 0.29 8.25
CA LYS A 200 11.99 1.63 7.73
C LYS A 200 10.52 1.79 7.39
N VAL A 201 9.87 2.82 7.92
CA VAL A 201 8.47 3.15 7.59
C VAL A 201 8.44 4.52 6.94
N VAL A 202 8.00 4.58 5.68
CA VAL A 202 8.02 5.81 4.87
C VAL A 202 6.68 6.06 4.19
N ALA A 203 6.33 7.34 4.03
CA ALA A 203 5.24 7.78 3.17
C ALA A 203 5.81 8.34 1.86
N VAL A 204 5.25 7.92 0.73
CA VAL A 204 5.69 8.38 -0.58
C VAL A 204 4.59 9.12 -1.34
N ASP A 205 4.94 10.18 -2.06
CA ASP A 205 4.09 10.79 -3.06
C ASP A 205 4.47 10.25 -4.44
N PRO A 206 3.64 9.42 -5.08
CA PRO A 206 3.98 8.84 -6.38
C PRO A 206 3.90 9.86 -7.52
N GLY A 207 3.55 11.11 -7.22
CA GLY A 207 3.26 12.11 -8.22
C GLY A 207 1.88 11.95 -8.86
N TRP A 208 1.71 12.57 -10.01
CA TRP A 208 0.47 12.45 -10.78
C TRP A 208 0.55 11.24 -11.70
N MET A 209 -0.27 10.23 -11.42
CA MET A 209 -0.24 8.96 -12.14
C MET A 209 -1.37 8.87 -13.16
N ASN A 210 -1.08 8.35 -14.35
CA ASN A 210 -2.09 8.05 -15.36
C ASN A 210 -2.84 6.75 -14.99
N THR A 211 -3.78 6.86 -14.08
CA THR A 211 -4.62 5.77 -13.57
C THR A 211 -6.08 6.22 -13.55
N ASP A 212 -7.03 5.29 -13.36
CA ASP A 212 -8.45 5.62 -13.21
C ASP A 212 -8.70 6.65 -12.10
N MET A 213 -7.90 6.62 -11.05
CA MET A 213 -7.97 7.58 -9.95
C MET A 213 -7.37 8.94 -10.34
N GLY A 214 -6.27 8.95 -11.09
CA GLY A 214 -5.57 10.16 -11.53
C GLY A 214 -6.20 10.82 -12.75
N SER A 215 -6.59 10.06 -13.78
CA SER A 215 -7.06 10.58 -15.07
C SER A 215 -8.37 11.35 -15.00
N ARG A 216 -9.21 11.12 -13.99
CA ARG A 216 -10.44 11.90 -13.76
C ARG A 216 -10.19 13.35 -13.33
N GLY A 217 -8.96 13.73 -13.01
CA GLY A 217 -8.55 15.09 -12.68
C GLY A 217 -7.63 15.76 -13.72
N ALA A 218 -7.33 15.05 -14.82
CA ALA A 218 -6.43 15.51 -15.88
C ALA A 218 -7.18 16.15 -17.08
N ARG A 219 -8.31 16.85 -16.81
CA ARG A 219 -8.97 17.70 -17.82
C ARG A 219 -8.83 19.16 -17.45
#